data_5d37ee9ae205ba8f99dee8d283027a0b
#
_entry.id   5d37ee9ae205ba8f99dee8d283027a0b
#
_cell.length_a   1.000
_cell.length_b   1.000
_cell.length_c   1.000
_cell.angle_alpha   90.00
_cell.angle_beta   90.00
_cell.angle_gamma   90.00
#
_symmetry.space_group_name_H-M   'P 1'
#
loop_
_entity.id
_entity.type
_entity.pdbx_description
1 polymer ?
#
loop_
_entity_poly.entity_id
_entity_poly.type
_entity_poly.pdbx_seq_one_letter_code
_entity_poly.pdbx_strand_id
1 'polypeptide(L)'
;IFEAAQIANQAAAIVVGKLGTASVSREELEHSLSSTHIHHNTVVSEQQLIALVQERQQAGETIVMTNGCFDLLHPGHLAYLHEAASLGDRLIIAVNSDASVKRLKGNSRPINPLQIRMEMLAALKGVDWVVRFDEDTPQRLISEVLPNVLVKGGDYAAEDLSLIHI
;
A
#
# COMPACT_ATOMS: atom_id res chain seq x y z
N ILE A 1 -11.70 -16.36 -21.32
CA ILE A 1 -12.88 -16.82 -20.52
C ILE A 1 -12.83 -16.19 -19.12
N PHE A 2 -11.68 -16.19 -18.42
CA PHE A 2 -11.55 -15.64 -17.07
C PHE A 2 -11.82 -14.13 -17.01
N GLU A 3 -11.22 -13.35 -17.89
CA GLU A 3 -11.44 -11.90 -18.01
C GLU A 3 -12.90 -11.54 -18.32
N ALA A 4 -13.53 -12.30 -19.21
CA ALA A 4 -14.95 -12.08 -19.53
C ALA A 4 -15.86 -12.33 -18.32
N ALA A 5 -15.54 -13.32 -17.49
CA ALA A 5 -16.27 -13.61 -16.26
C ALA A 5 -16.09 -12.50 -15.22
N GLN A 6 -14.90 -11.92 -15.10
CA GLN A 6 -14.65 -10.78 -14.23
C GLN A 6 -15.44 -9.55 -14.64
N ILE A 7 -15.45 -9.22 -15.94
CA ILE A 7 -16.22 -8.09 -16.49
C ILE A 7 -17.71 -8.30 -16.24
N ALA A 8 -18.22 -9.52 -16.45
CA ALA A 8 -19.62 -9.85 -16.22
C ALA A 8 -20.01 -9.71 -14.74
N ASN A 9 -19.18 -10.18 -13.82
CA ASN A 9 -19.40 -10.02 -12.39
C ASN A 9 -19.40 -8.55 -11.96
N GLN A 10 -18.50 -7.74 -12.51
CA GLN A 10 -18.44 -6.31 -12.20
C GLN A 10 -19.69 -5.58 -12.72
N ALA A 11 -20.14 -5.91 -13.93
CA ALA A 11 -21.39 -5.38 -14.48
C ALA A 11 -22.60 -5.76 -13.61
N ALA A 12 -22.67 -7.01 -13.16
CA ALA A 12 -23.73 -7.48 -12.27
C ALA A 12 -23.73 -6.74 -10.94
N ALA A 13 -22.55 -6.51 -10.32
CA ALA A 13 -22.41 -5.78 -9.06
C ALA A 13 -22.96 -4.35 -9.17
N ILE A 14 -22.69 -3.65 -10.28
CA ILE A 14 -23.23 -2.29 -10.53
C ILE A 14 -24.76 -2.32 -10.63
N VAL A 15 -25.30 -3.28 -11.36
CA VAL A 15 -26.75 -3.38 -11.59
C VAL A 15 -27.50 -3.71 -10.30
N VAL A 16 -26.96 -4.63 -9.47
CA VAL A 16 -27.56 -5.00 -8.17
C VAL A 16 -27.62 -3.82 -7.21
N GLY A 17 -26.67 -2.87 -7.30
CA GLY A 17 -26.68 -1.64 -6.51
C GLY A 17 -27.70 -0.58 -6.93
N LYS A 18 -28.39 -0.77 -8.08
CA LYS A 18 -29.38 0.19 -8.61
C LYS A 18 -30.82 -0.22 -8.22
N LEU A 19 -31.67 0.75 -7.95
CA LEU A 19 -33.10 0.50 -7.70
C LEU A 19 -33.85 0.18 -8.98
N GLY A 20 -34.59 -0.94 -9.01
CA GLY A 20 -35.41 -1.36 -10.13
C GLY A 20 -34.65 -2.11 -11.22
N THR A 21 -35.27 -2.22 -12.42
CA THR A 21 -34.61 -2.82 -13.60
C THR A 21 -33.62 -1.81 -14.17
N ALA A 22 -32.33 -2.11 -14.03
CA ALA A 22 -31.26 -1.21 -14.47
C ALA A 22 -30.32 -1.92 -15.45
N SER A 23 -29.73 -1.14 -16.34
CA SER A 23 -28.60 -1.54 -17.19
C SER A 23 -27.33 -0.87 -16.71
N VAL A 24 -26.17 -1.42 -17.07
CA VAL A 24 -24.87 -0.79 -16.87
C VAL A 24 -24.43 -0.15 -18.19
N SER A 25 -24.01 1.12 -18.14
CA SER A 25 -23.39 1.78 -19.28
C SER A 25 -21.93 1.34 -19.42
N ARG A 26 -21.38 1.51 -20.63
CA ARG A 26 -19.95 1.28 -20.87
C ARG A 26 -19.08 2.15 -19.96
N GLU A 27 -19.44 3.42 -19.79
CA GLU A 27 -18.72 4.39 -18.97
C GLU A 27 -18.73 4.01 -17.47
N GLU A 28 -19.89 3.56 -16.96
CA GLU A 28 -19.99 3.06 -15.57
C GLU A 28 -19.14 1.81 -15.36
N LEU A 29 -19.11 0.93 -16.34
CA LEU A 29 -18.31 -0.29 -16.28
C LEU A 29 -16.81 0.02 -16.37
N GLU A 30 -16.40 0.88 -17.31
CA GLU A 30 -15.01 1.34 -17.44
C GLU A 30 -14.56 2.07 -16.17
N HIS A 31 -15.38 2.93 -15.57
CA HIS A 31 -15.08 3.62 -14.32
C HIS A 31 -14.94 2.63 -13.15
N SER A 32 -15.85 1.67 -13.05
CA SER A 32 -15.80 0.63 -12.02
C SER A 32 -14.59 -0.31 -12.17
N LEU A 33 -14.26 -0.69 -13.40
CA LEU A 33 -13.05 -1.48 -13.69
C LEU A 33 -11.79 -0.68 -13.40
N SER A 34 -11.75 0.61 -13.74
CA SER A 34 -10.63 1.49 -13.47
C SER A 34 -10.42 1.70 -11.97
N SER A 35 -11.49 1.89 -11.19
CA SER A 35 -11.40 2.02 -9.74
C SER A 35 -10.97 0.71 -9.05
N THR A 36 -11.38 -0.45 -9.59
CA THR A 36 -10.91 -1.76 -9.12
C THR A 36 -9.45 -1.99 -9.49
N HIS A 37 -9.01 -1.55 -10.69
CA HIS A 37 -7.61 -1.62 -11.11
C HIS A 37 -6.68 -0.68 -10.32
N ILE A 38 -7.16 0.47 -9.84
CA ILE A 38 -6.36 1.39 -9.01
C ILE A 38 -5.94 0.67 -7.72
N HIS A 39 -6.83 -0.08 -7.07
CA HIS A 39 -6.48 -0.82 -5.86
C HIS A 39 -5.60 -2.06 -6.10
N HIS A 40 -5.75 -2.75 -7.23
CA HIS A 40 -4.92 -3.91 -7.55
C HIS A 40 -3.47 -3.56 -7.93
N ASN A 41 -3.23 -2.36 -8.47
CA ASN A 41 -1.89 -1.89 -8.82
C ASN A 41 -1.15 -1.23 -7.65
N THR A 42 -1.84 -0.90 -6.55
CA THR A 42 -1.22 -0.28 -5.36
C THR A 42 -0.59 -1.33 -4.43
N VAL A 43 -1.22 -2.51 -4.29
CA VAL A 43 -0.63 -3.63 -3.54
C VAL A 43 0.25 -4.44 -4.49
N VAL A 44 1.56 -4.46 -4.20
CA VAL A 44 2.57 -5.06 -5.09
C VAL A 44 3.42 -6.09 -4.36
N SER A 45 4.01 -7.01 -5.12
CA SER A 45 5.09 -7.87 -4.62
C SER A 45 6.42 -7.09 -4.51
N GLU A 46 7.37 -7.60 -3.73
CA GLU A 46 8.69 -6.98 -3.61
C GLU A 46 9.39 -6.84 -4.98
N GLN A 47 9.33 -7.87 -5.81
CA GLN A 47 9.94 -7.84 -7.16
C GLN A 47 9.30 -6.77 -8.06
N GLN A 48 7.96 -6.64 -8.01
CA GLN A 48 7.25 -5.60 -8.75
C GLN A 48 7.62 -4.21 -8.24
N LEU A 49 7.69 -4.05 -6.91
CA LEU A 49 8.06 -2.77 -6.29
C LEU A 49 9.44 -2.32 -6.73
N ILE A 50 10.45 -3.20 -6.67
CA ILE A 50 11.83 -2.87 -7.06
C ILE A 50 11.89 -2.38 -8.52
N ALA A 51 11.20 -3.08 -9.43
CA ALA A 51 11.15 -2.69 -10.84
C ALA A 51 10.48 -1.32 -11.04
N LEU A 52 9.35 -1.08 -10.37
CA LEU A 52 8.62 0.18 -10.41
C LEU A 52 9.46 1.34 -9.86
N VAL A 53 10.12 1.14 -8.73
CA VAL A 53 10.98 2.16 -8.10
C VAL A 53 12.12 2.54 -9.03
N GLN A 54 12.82 1.56 -9.61
CA GLN A 54 13.91 1.81 -10.55
C GLN A 54 13.44 2.61 -11.77
N GLU A 55 12.28 2.26 -12.35
CA GLU A 55 11.69 2.98 -13.47
C GLU A 55 11.39 4.45 -13.09
N ARG A 56 10.78 4.69 -11.93
CA ARG A 56 10.41 6.03 -11.48
C ARG A 56 11.61 6.89 -11.11
N GLN A 57 12.60 6.30 -10.46
CA GLN A 57 13.86 7.00 -10.16
C GLN A 57 14.63 7.38 -11.45
N GLN A 58 14.64 6.53 -12.48
CA GLN A 58 15.22 6.87 -13.80
C GLN A 58 14.45 8.01 -14.48
N ALA A 59 13.15 8.14 -14.22
CA ALA A 59 12.34 9.28 -14.67
C ALA A 59 12.55 10.55 -13.83
N GLY A 60 13.40 10.51 -12.79
CA GLY A 60 13.70 11.65 -11.92
C GLY A 60 12.73 11.82 -10.77
N GLU A 61 11.82 10.87 -10.51
CA GLU A 61 10.88 10.94 -9.39
C GLU A 61 11.59 10.62 -8.07
N THR A 62 11.20 11.31 -7.01
CA THR A 62 11.67 11.10 -5.63
C THR A 62 10.77 10.08 -4.94
N ILE A 63 11.36 8.98 -4.51
CA ILE A 63 10.66 7.87 -3.85
C ILE A 63 10.78 7.99 -2.35
N VAL A 64 9.65 8.07 -1.67
CA VAL A 64 9.54 8.09 -0.21
C VAL A 64 9.08 6.71 0.27
N MET A 65 9.68 6.21 1.35
CA MET A 65 9.28 4.94 1.94
C MET A 65 9.08 5.08 3.44
N THR A 66 8.03 4.44 3.93
CA THR A 66 7.80 4.23 5.34
C THR A 66 7.42 2.79 5.64
N ASN A 67 7.51 2.38 6.91
CA ASN A 67 7.11 1.04 7.32
C ASN A 67 6.36 1.04 8.65
N GLY A 68 5.56 0.00 8.86
CA GLY A 68 4.86 -0.20 10.13
C GLY A 68 3.89 -1.38 10.14
N CYS A 69 3.35 -1.65 11.31
CA CYS A 69 2.33 -2.69 11.46
C CYS A 69 0.96 -2.25 10.94
N PHE A 70 0.60 -0.99 11.14
CA PHE A 70 -0.70 -0.40 10.74
C PHE A 70 -1.90 -1.28 11.11
N ASP A 71 -1.86 -1.82 12.33
CA ASP A 71 -2.86 -2.78 12.80
C ASP A 71 -4.24 -2.14 12.94
N LEU A 72 -4.31 -0.99 13.61
CA LEU A 72 -5.49 -0.15 13.72
C LEU A 72 -5.13 1.25 13.21
N LEU A 73 -5.74 1.67 12.12
CA LEU A 73 -5.56 3.02 11.61
C LEU A 73 -6.30 4.03 12.50
N HIS A 74 -5.67 5.18 12.72
CA HIS A 74 -6.23 6.31 13.46
C HIS A 74 -5.77 7.63 12.83
N PRO A 75 -6.39 8.77 13.18
CA PRO A 75 -6.07 10.07 12.55
C PRO A 75 -4.57 10.43 12.55
N GLY A 76 -3.83 10.01 13.59
CA GLY A 76 -2.38 10.22 13.65
C GLY A 76 -1.63 9.49 12.53
N HIS A 77 -2.02 8.28 12.16
CA HIS A 77 -1.47 7.58 11.00
C HIS A 77 -1.77 8.34 9.69
N LEU A 78 -2.99 8.87 9.54
CA LEU A 78 -3.38 9.61 8.34
C LEU A 78 -2.55 10.88 8.18
N ALA A 79 -2.40 11.66 9.26
CA ALA A 79 -1.57 12.88 9.26
C ALA A 79 -0.10 12.56 8.91
N TYR A 80 0.46 11.56 9.56
CA TYR A 80 1.82 11.09 9.32
C TYR A 80 2.05 10.64 7.87
N LEU A 81 1.15 9.81 7.31
CA LEU A 81 1.26 9.33 5.93
C LEU A 81 1.08 10.47 4.91
N HIS A 82 0.22 11.44 5.21
CA HIS A 82 0.07 12.64 4.38
C HIS A 82 1.34 13.50 4.37
N GLU A 83 1.97 13.68 5.53
CA GLU A 83 3.24 14.38 5.65
C GLU A 83 4.35 13.62 4.89
N ALA A 84 4.45 12.31 5.08
CA ALA A 84 5.39 11.48 4.35
C ALA A 84 5.21 11.61 2.83
N ALA A 85 3.97 11.56 2.32
CA ALA A 85 3.68 11.73 0.90
C ALA A 85 4.13 13.10 0.34
N SER A 86 4.19 14.15 1.17
CA SER A 86 4.62 15.48 0.75
C SER A 86 6.14 15.62 0.54
N LEU A 87 6.93 14.61 0.95
CA LEU A 87 8.39 14.63 0.87
C LEU A 87 8.94 14.12 -0.48
N GLY A 88 8.09 13.68 -1.38
CA GLY A 88 8.50 13.21 -2.71
C GLY A 88 7.33 13.00 -3.65
N ASP A 89 7.59 12.34 -4.76
CA ASP A 89 6.62 12.12 -5.82
C ASP A 89 5.82 10.83 -5.64
N ARG A 90 6.41 9.82 -4.95
CA ARG A 90 5.79 8.51 -4.71
C ARG A 90 5.99 8.06 -3.27
N LEU A 91 4.93 7.52 -2.67
CA LEU A 91 4.96 6.96 -1.33
C LEU A 91 4.78 5.45 -1.34
N ILE A 92 5.77 4.76 -0.75
CA ILE A 92 5.75 3.32 -0.45
C ILE A 92 5.41 3.11 1.02
N ILE A 93 4.49 2.20 1.31
CA ILE A 93 4.24 1.72 2.65
C ILE A 93 4.61 0.24 2.74
N ALA A 94 5.65 -0.08 3.52
CA ALA A 94 6.01 -1.45 3.85
C ALA A 94 5.28 -1.90 5.12
N VAL A 95 4.53 -3.01 5.00
CA VAL A 95 3.64 -3.50 6.06
C VAL A 95 4.19 -4.79 6.63
N ASN A 96 4.38 -4.85 7.96
CA ASN A 96 4.77 -6.08 8.65
C ASN A 96 3.73 -7.18 8.45
N SER A 97 4.16 -8.39 8.11
CA SER A 97 3.29 -9.57 8.06
C SER A 97 2.66 -9.87 9.42
N ASP A 98 1.62 -10.70 9.45
CA ASP A 98 0.97 -11.10 10.71
C ASP A 98 1.95 -11.84 11.63
N ALA A 99 2.85 -12.63 11.06
CA ALA A 99 3.89 -13.32 11.82
C ALA A 99 4.89 -12.33 12.47
N SER A 100 5.33 -11.33 11.71
CA SER A 100 6.20 -10.27 12.21
C SER A 100 5.49 -9.45 13.31
N VAL A 101 4.23 -9.06 13.12
CA VAL A 101 3.46 -8.33 14.14
C VAL A 101 3.32 -9.13 15.43
N LYS A 102 3.07 -10.45 15.34
CA LYS A 102 3.00 -11.33 16.53
C LYS A 102 4.31 -11.34 17.31
N ARG A 103 5.45 -11.43 16.61
CA ARG A 103 6.77 -11.38 17.28
C ARG A 103 7.01 -10.04 17.97
N LEU A 104 6.61 -8.93 17.34
CA LEU A 104 6.86 -7.58 17.83
C LEU A 104 5.89 -7.13 18.94
N LYS A 105 4.61 -7.55 18.88
CA LYS A 105 3.52 -7.03 19.73
C LYS A 105 2.80 -8.09 20.54
N GLY A 106 3.19 -9.38 20.42
CA GLY A 106 2.59 -10.50 21.12
C GLY A 106 1.45 -11.18 20.34
N ASN A 107 1.05 -12.36 20.85
CA ASN A 107 0.15 -13.28 20.14
C ASN A 107 -1.29 -12.76 19.94
N SER A 108 -1.72 -11.74 20.69
CA SER A 108 -3.02 -11.11 20.53
C SER A 108 -3.08 -10.11 19.36
N ARG A 109 -1.97 -9.91 18.66
CA ARG A 109 -1.83 -9.00 17.51
C ARG A 109 -1.40 -9.76 16.27
N PRO A 110 -1.75 -9.27 15.06
CA PRO A 110 -2.58 -8.09 14.79
C PRO A 110 -4.08 -8.37 15.04
N ILE A 111 -4.87 -7.31 15.19
CA ILE A 111 -6.35 -7.37 15.18
C ILE A 111 -6.83 -7.56 13.74
N ASN A 112 -6.31 -6.75 12.82
CA ASN A 112 -6.63 -6.84 11.40
C ASN A 112 -5.59 -7.70 10.68
N PRO A 113 -6.00 -8.75 9.94
CA PRO A 113 -5.08 -9.55 9.14
C PRO A 113 -4.39 -8.69 8.06
N LEU A 114 -3.22 -9.13 7.62
CA LEU A 114 -2.36 -8.42 6.67
C LEU A 114 -3.12 -7.92 5.45
N GLN A 115 -3.95 -8.76 4.84
CA GLN A 115 -4.73 -8.42 3.66
C GLN A 115 -5.58 -7.16 3.88
N ILE A 116 -6.33 -7.12 4.97
CA ILE A 116 -7.19 -5.97 5.32
C ILE A 116 -6.35 -4.71 5.58
N ARG A 117 -5.22 -4.85 6.27
CA ARG A 117 -4.32 -3.72 6.55
C ARG A 117 -3.75 -3.11 5.26
N MET A 118 -3.33 -3.96 4.33
CA MET A 118 -2.80 -3.52 3.04
C MET A 118 -3.87 -2.86 2.17
N GLU A 119 -5.10 -3.42 2.13
CA GLU A 119 -6.22 -2.85 1.39
C GLU A 119 -6.62 -1.47 1.93
N MET A 120 -6.69 -1.31 3.26
CA MET A 120 -6.98 -0.02 3.89
C MET A 120 -5.94 1.04 3.56
N LEU A 121 -4.66 0.69 3.58
CA LEU A 121 -3.56 1.60 3.22
C LEU A 121 -3.57 1.95 1.74
N ALA A 122 -3.83 0.98 0.88
CA ALA A 122 -3.92 1.17 -0.57
C ALA A 122 -5.08 2.10 -0.99
N ALA A 123 -6.11 2.21 -0.15
CA ALA A 123 -7.25 3.11 -0.36
C ALA A 123 -6.96 4.56 0.04
N LEU A 124 -5.85 4.84 0.73
CA LEU A 124 -5.51 6.19 1.17
C LEU A 124 -4.97 7.04 0.01
N LYS A 125 -5.46 8.26 -0.08
CA LYS A 125 -4.95 9.24 -1.06
C LYS A 125 -3.48 9.55 -0.76
N GLY A 126 -2.65 9.51 -1.80
CA GLY A 126 -1.21 9.79 -1.71
C GLY A 126 -0.36 8.56 -1.41
N VAL A 127 -0.94 7.36 -1.33
CA VAL A 127 -0.22 6.10 -1.26
C VAL A 127 -0.12 5.49 -2.65
N ASP A 128 1.09 5.31 -3.16
CA ASP A 128 1.33 4.74 -4.48
C ASP A 128 1.51 3.23 -4.42
N TRP A 129 2.30 2.73 -3.48
CA TRP A 129 2.54 1.29 -3.36
C TRP A 129 2.53 0.82 -1.90
N VAL A 130 1.92 -0.34 -1.72
CA VAL A 130 1.89 -1.07 -0.45
C VAL A 130 2.52 -2.43 -0.67
N VAL A 131 3.53 -2.76 0.12
CA VAL A 131 4.27 -4.02 0.03
C VAL A 131 4.35 -4.68 1.41
N ARG A 132 4.27 -6.00 1.48
CA ARG A 132 4.49 -6.75 2.72
C ARG A 132 5.98 -7.07 2.91
N PHE A 133 6.38 -7.24 4.17
CA PHE A 133 7.65 -7.87 4.54
C PHE A 133 7.49 -8.74 5.80
N ASP A 134 8.34 -9.76 5.95
CA ASP A 134 8.19 -10.77 6.99
C ASP A 134 9.19 -10.62 8.14
N GLU A 135 10.25 -9.85 7.95
CA GLU A 135 11.33 -9.62 8.90
C GLU A 135 10.88 -8.70 10.06
N ASP A 136 11.63 -8.71 11.15
CA ASP A 136 11.37 -7.85 12.30
C ASP A 136 11.76 -6.39 12.01
N THR A 137 12.72 -6.19 11.10
CA THR A 137 13.13 -4.87 10.60
C THR A 137 13.04 -4.82 9.08
N PRO A 138 12.71 -3.66 8.47
CA PRO A 138 12.59 -3.53 7.02
C PRO A 138 13.95 -3.39 6.30
N GLN A 139 15.06 -3.59 6.98
CA GLN A 139 16.42 -3.29 6.50
C GLN A 139 16.74 -3.94 5.15
N ARG A 140 16.45 -5.24 5.00
CA ARG A 140 16.67 -5.96 3.72
C ARG A 140 15.86 -5.32 2.60
N LEU A 141 14.57 -5.11 2.82
CA LEU A 141 13.68 -4.53 1.82
C LEU A 141 14.13 -3.11 1.42
N ILE A 142 14.52 -2.28 2.39
CA ILE A 142 15.04 -0.93 2.13
C ILE A 142 16.32 -1.00 1.28
N SER A 143 17.23 -1.94 1.60
CA SER A 143 18.49 -2.11 0.85
C SER A 143 18.28 -2.60 -0.59
N GLU A 144 17.17 -3.27 -0.88
CA GLU A 144 16.82 -3.72 -2.23
C GLU A 144 16.04 -2.64 -3.02
N VAL A 145 15.16 -1.91 -2.33
CA VAL A 145 14.31 -0.86 -2.93
C VAL A 145 15.11 0.44 -3.16
N LEU A 146 16.01 0.80 -2.25
CA LEU A 146 16.83 2.03 -2.28
C LEU A 146 15.97 3.31 -2.44
N PRO A 147 15.01 3.58 -1.53
CA PRO A 147 14.21 4.80 -1.64
C PRO A 147 15.07 6.04 -1.44
N ASN A 148 14.66 7.18 -2.02
CA ASN A 148 15.37 8.46 -1.86
C ASN A 148 15.19 9.06 -0.46
N VAL A 149 14.02 8.82 0.16
CA VAL A 149 13.67 9.34 1.48
C VAL A 149 13.07 8.21 2.32
N LEU A 150 13.60 8.02 3.51
CA LEU A 150 13.03 7.09 4.50
C LEU A 150 12.37 7.89 5.62
N VAL A 151 11.08 7.65 5.85
CA VAL A 151 10.30 8.32 6.90
C VAL A 151 9.96 7.32 8.00
N LYS A 152 10.19 7.71 9.25
CA LYS A 152 9.83 6.92 10.43
C LYS A 152 8.85 7.70 11.29
N GLY A 153 7.75 7.06 11.67
CA GLY A 153 6.78 7.65 12.61
C GLY A 153 7.23 7.46 14.05
N GLY A 154 7.06 8.51 14.86
CA GLY A 154 7.38 8.51 16.29
C GLY A 154 8.61 9.35 16.65
N ASP A 155 8.81 9.58 17.95
CA ASP A 155 9.93 10.36 18.52
C ASP A 155 11.25 9.54 18.51
N TYR A 156 11.65 9.05 17.32
CA TYR A 156 12.96 8.41 17.18
C TYR A 156 14.01 9.46 16.85
N ALA A 157 15.06 9.56 17.66
CA ALA A 157 16.25 10.28 17.27
C ALA A 157 16.89 9.61 16.05
N ALA A 158 17.49 10.40 15.15
CA ALA A 158 18.15 9.87 13.94
C ALA A 158 19.20 8.79 14.27
N GLU A 159 19.78 8.85 15.46
CA GLU A 159 20.78 7.93 15.99
C GLU A 159 20.21 6.54 16.37
N ASP A 160 18.90 6.46 16.64
CA ASP A 160 18.20 5.20 16.93
C ASP A 160 17.73 4.44 15.67
N LEU A 161 17.85 5.08 14.52
CA LEU A 161 17.57 4.47 13.23
C LEU A 161 18.83 3.72 12.76
N SER A 162 18.95 2.45 13.11
CA SER A 162 20.04 1.55 12.66
C SER A 162 20.17 1.41 11.13
N LEU A 163 19.51 2.28 10.38
CA LEU A 163 19.36 2.27 8.92
C LEU A 163 20.01 3.48 8.23
N ILE A 164 20.71 4.37 8.96
CA ILE A 164 21.25 5.62 8.40
C ILE A 164 22.69 5.46 7.87
N HIS A 165 22.99 4.35 7.26
CA HIS A 165 24.20 4.21 6.43
C HIS A 165 23.82 3.56 5.10
N ILE A 166 23.09 4.32 4.30
CA ILE A 166 22.99 4.06 2.85
C ILE A 166 23.59 5.25 2.14
#